data_921ff554880e44563287297ff091a375
#
_entry.id   921ff554880e44563287297ff091a375
#
_cell.length_a   1.000
_cell.length_b   1.000
_cell.length_c   1.000
_cell.angle_alpha   90.00
_cell.angle_beta   90.00
_cell.angle_gamma   90.00
#
_symmetry.space_group_name_H-M   'P 1'
#
loop_
_entity.id
_entity.type
_entity.pdbx_description
1 polymer ?
#
loop_
_entity_poly.entity_id
_entity_poly.type
_entity_poly.pdbx_seq_one_letter_code
_entity_poly.pdbx_strand_id
1 'polypeptide(L)'
;MIGKFSGMKILSVRLMMSPISADDWTLFYELHTNPAVISLCFDQPSVLEIESKFQSRLEHWTPDSEHWLCLVISELKTGHKVGITGFCLRNGVAEVGFMLLPSFYGNGYGTESLQALIDYSAKHFGLEGFMAVVTEGNIGSEKVLAKSGFTLHRIVPDAYEIGGQRYADHIYIMGRIVT
;
A
#
# COMPACT_ATOMS: atom_id res chain seq x y z
N MET A 1 -3.50 -26.31 10.00
CA MET A 1 -4.70 -25.55 9.56
C MET A 1 -4.32 -24.71 8.35
N ILE A 2 -4.23 -25.34 7.19
CA ILE A 2 -3.99 -24.71 5.89
C ILE A 2 -5.37 -24.32 5.37
N GLY A 3 -5.74 -23.05 5.25
CA GLY A 3 -6.99 -22.72 4.57
C GLY A 3 -7.75 -21.44 4.93
N LYS A 4 -7.19 -20.47 5.63
CA LYS A 4 -7.94 -19.23 5.94
C LYS A 4 -7.72 -18.05 4.99
N PHE A 5 -6.75 -18.07 4.09
CA PHE A 5 -6.36 -16.88 3.30
C PHE A 5 -6.47 -17.04 1.78
N SER A 6 -6.69 -18.24 1.22
CA SER A 6 -6.86 -18.43 -0.24
C SER A 6 -8.18 -17.87 -0.79
N GLY A 7 -9.00 -17.23 0.05
CA GLY A 7 -10.26 -16.58 -0.32
C GLY A 7 -10.42 -15.19 0.25
N MET A 8 -9.31 -14.52 0.69
CA MET A 8 -9.40 -13.16 1.22
C MET A 8 -9.97 -12.22 0.18
N LYS A 9 -11.08 -11.58 0.52
CA LYS A 9 -11.69 -10.51 -0.27
C LYS A 9 -12.15 -9.42 0.69
N ILE A 10 -11.64 -8.22 0.48
CA ILE A 10 -12.06 -7.04 1.21
C ILE A 10 -12.96 -6.24 0.27
N LEU A 11 -14.18 -6.00 0.69
CA LEU A 11 -15.16 -5.24 -0.10
C LEU A 11 -15.39 -3.87 0.54
N SER A 12 -15.51 -2.88 -0.30
CA SER A 12 -15.99 -1.54 0.05
C SER A 12 -17.22 -1.20 -0.80
N VAL A 13 -17.63 0.07 -0.82
CA VAL A 13 -18.80 0.50 -1.60
C VAL A 13 -18.59 0.30 -3.11
N ARG A 14 -17.37 0.60 -3.61
CA ARG A 14 -17.07 0.58 -5.05
C ARG A 14 -15.95 -0.37 -5.43
N LEU A 15 -15.20 -0.89 -4.45
CA LEU A 15 -13.95 -1.60 -4.68
C LEU A 15 -13.95 -2.99 -4.06
N MET A 16 -13.16 -3.86 -4.67
CA MET A 16 -12.75 -5.15 -4.12
C MET A 16 -11.23 -5.20 -4.06
N MET A 17 -10.69 -5.60 -2.93
CA MET A 17 -9.26 -5.89 -2.77
C MET A 17 -9.09 -7.40 -2.56
N SER A 18 -8.22 -8.02 -3.36
CA SER A 18 -7.89 -9.45 -3.27
C SER A 18 -6.38 -9.67 -3.38
N PRO A 19 -5.84 -10.76 -2.79
CA PRO A 19 -4.42 -11.05 -2.89
C PRO A 19 -3.92 -11.01 -4.33
N ILE A 20 -2.75 -10.41 -4.53
CA ILE A 20 -2.08 -10.36 -5.83
C ILE A 20 -1.79 -11.76 -6.34
N SER A 21 -1.89 -11.96 -7.64
CA SER A 21 -1.64 -13.23 -8.33
C SER A 21 -0.65 -13.06 -9.48
N ALA A 22 -0.20 -14.16 -10.07
CA ALA A 22 0.69 -14.11 -11.24
C ALA A 22 0.09 -13.35 -12.43
N ASP A 23 -1.25 -13.29 -12.54
CA ASP A 23 -1.95 -12.56 -13.60
C ASP A 23 -1.91 -11.03 -13.44
N ASP A 24 -1.35 -10.55 -12.33
CA ASP A 24 -1.27 -9.11 -12.01
C ASP A 24 0.08 -8.49 -12.36
N TRP A 25 0.97 -9.24 -13.04
CA TRP A 25 2.30 -8.75 -13.42
C TRP A 25 2.26 -7.42 -14.18
N THR A 26 1.39 -7.30 -15.17
CA THR A 26 1.29 -6.08 -15.99
C THR A 26 0.94 -4.86 -15.15
N LEU A 27 -0.03 -4.98 -14.23
CA LEU A 27 -0.39 -3.93 -13.30
C LEU A 27 0.80 -3.58 -12.38
N PHE A 28 1.43 -4.59 -11.78
CA PHE A 28 2.54 -4.38 -10.86
C PHE A 28 3.73 -3.71 -11.53
N TYR A 29 4.07 -4.14 -12.74
CA TYR A 29 5.12 -3.55 -13.54
C TYR A 29 4.82 -2.09 -13.90
N GLU A 30 3.60 -1.80 -14.37
CA GLU A 30 3.17 -0.43 -14.70
C GLU A 30 3.26 0.50 -13.48
N LEU A 31 2.79 0.06 -12.33
CA LEU A 31 2.88 0.84 -11.08
C LEU A 31 4.32 1.15 -10.65
N HIS A 32 5.30 0.30 -11.01
CA HIS A 32 6.70 0.48 -10.65
C HIS A 32 7.55 1.17 -11.71
N THR A 33 6.99 1.46 -12.89
CA THR A 33 7.69 2.10 -14.01
C THR A 33 7.04 3.39 -14.49
N ASN A 34 5.78 3.64 -14.15
CA ASN A 34 5.08 4.85 -14.57
C ASN A 34 5.60 6.07 -13.78
N PRO A 35 6.22 7.06 -14.45
CA PRO A 35 6.79 8.22 -13.77
C PRO A 35 5.77 9.00 -12.93
N ALA A 36 4.50 9.06 -13.34
CA ALA A 36 3.45 9.74 -12.58
C ALA A 36 3.13 9.03 -11.24
N VAL A 37 3.49 7.75 -11.12
CA VAL A 37 3.30 6.96 -9.89
C VAL A 37 4.53 7.03 -9.00
N ILE A 38 5.73 6.85 -9.58
CA ILE A 38 6.96 6.63 -8.80
C ILE A 38 7.76 7.89 -8.46
N SER A 39 7.51 9.02 -9.14
CA SER A 39 8.37 10.22 -9.06
C SER A 39 8.62 10.77 -7.64
N LEU A 40 7.71 10.51 -6.71
CA LEU A 40 7.86 10.85 -5.28
C LEU A 40 7.76 9.61 -4.39
N CYS A 41 8.20 8.46 -4.91
CA CYS A 41 8.25 7.22 -4.16
C CYS A 41 9.66 6.62 -4.16
N PHE A 42 10.26 6.46 -5.35
CA PHE A 42 11.59 5.85 -5.53
C PHE A 42 12.10 6.08 -6.95
N ASP A 43 13.39 5.90 -7.16
CA ASP A 43 13.97 5.81 -8.50
C ASP A 43 13.45 4.56 -9.21
N GLN A 44 13.31 4.64 -10.55
CA GLN A 44 12.80 3.52 -11.31
C GLN A 44 13.69 2.28 -11.14
N PRO A 45 13.14 1.17 -10.59
CA PRO A 45 13.92 -0.05 -10.43
C PRO A 45 14.19 -0.72 -11.78
N SER A 46 15.22 -1.55 -11.84
CA SER A 46 15.44 -2.46 -12.98
C SER A 46 14.31 -3.52 -13.06
N VAL A 47 14.14 -4.11 -14.22
CA VAL A 47 13.14 -5.18 -14.42
C VAL A 47 13.36 -6.33 -13.44
N LEU A 48 14.62 -6.73 -13.21
CA LEU A 48 14.95 -7.81 -12.27
C LEU A 48 14.57 -7.49 -10.82
N GLU A 49 14.74 -6.24 -10.41
CA GLU A 49 14.32 -5.79 -9.07
C GLU A 49 12.80 -5.80 -8.94
N ILE A 50 12.07 -5.38 -9.99
CA ILE A 50 10.59 -5.43 -10.01
C ILE A 50 10.12 -6.88 -9.96
N GLU A 51 10.73 -7.78 -10.76
CA GLU A 51 10.41 -9.22 -10.75
C GLU A 51 10.64 -9.84 -9.38
N SER A 52 11.80 -9.59 -8.76
CA SER A 52 12.11 -10.09 -7.42
C SER A 52 11.10 -9.59 -6.38
N LYS A 53 10.76 -8.30 -6.43
CA LYS A 53 9.75 -7.70 -5.57
C LYS A 53 8.37 -8.34 -5.80
N PHE A 54 7.97 -8.53 -7.05
CA PHE A 54 6.70 -9.18 -7.41
C PHE A 54 6.63 -10.60 -6.87
N GLN A 55 7.66 -11.41 -7.05
CA GLN A 55 7.70 -12.79 -6.53
C GLN A 55 7.51 -12.82 -5.02
N SER A 56 8.12 -11.90 -4.28
CA SER A 56 7.91 -11.80 -2.82
C SER A 56 6.47 -11.46 -2.43
N ARG A 57 5.69 -10.83 -3.32
CA ARG A 57 4.28 -10.50 -3.10
C ARG A 57 3.33 -11.64 -3.40
N LEU A 58 3.78 -12.64 -4.18
CA LEU A 58 3.01 -13.85 -4.48
C LEU A 58 3.08 -14.89 -3.37
N GLU A 59 4.01 -14.76 -2.45
CA GLU A 59 4.13 -15.68 -1.33
C GLU A 59 2.88 -15.62 -0.44
N HIS A 60 2.48 -16.80 0.08
CA HIS A 60 1.34 -16.88 0.98
C HIS A 60 1.57 -16.04 2.25
N TRP A 61 0.73 -15.04 2.46
CA TRP A 61 0.84 -14.14 3.59
C TRP A 61 0.10 -14.67 4.83
N THR A 62 0.73 -14.53 5.97
CA THR A 62 0.15 -14.75 7.30
C THR A 62 0.55 -13.60 8.24
N PRO A 63 -0.09 -13.43 9.40
CA PRO A 63 0.34 -12.43 10.39
C PRO A 63 1.78 -12.58 10.89
N ASP A 64 2.40 -13.76 10.72
CA ASP A 64 3.79 -14.03 11.07
C ASP A 64 4.77 -13.78 9.90
N SER A 65 4.25 -13.34 8.74
CA SER A 65 5.07 -13.08 7.56
C SER A 65 5.88 -11.79 7.72
N GLU A 66 7.15 -11.83 7.31
CA GLU A 66 8.02 -10.64 7.25
C GLU A 66 7.89 -9.86 5.93
N HIS A 67 7.21 -10.44 4.93
CA HIS A 67 6.91 -9.80 3.65
C HIS A 67 5.55 -9.10 3.65
N TRP A 68 5.34 -8.26 2.65
CA TRP A 68 4.11 -7.49 2.50
C TRP A 68 2.90 -8.37 2.16
N LEU A 69 1.77 -8.16 2.85
CA LEU A 69 0.46 -8.45 2.25
C LEU A 69 0.26 -7.47 1.09
N CYS A 70 0.06 -7.97 -0.11
CA CYS A 70 -0.22 -7.17 -1.29
C CYS A 70 -1.56 -7.54 -1.88
N LEU A 71 -2.45 -6.56 -2.00
CA LEU A 71 -3.80 -6.72 -2.52
C LEU A 71 -3.98 -5.88 -3.78
N VAL A 72 -4.58 -6.46 -4.81
CA VAL A 72 -5.02 -5.74 -6.00
C VAL A 72 -6.36 -5.08 -5.71
N ILE A 73 -6.46 -3.80 -6.03
CA ILE A 73 -7.68 -3.02 -5.95
C ILE A 73 -8.38 -3.09 -7.32
N SER A 74 -9.63 -3.51 -7.34
CA SER A 74 -10.45 -3.57 -8.56
C SER A 74 -11.79 -2.87 -8.34
N GLU A 75 -12.31 -2.21 -9.38
CA GLU A 75 -13.66 -1.66 -9.36
C GLU A 75 -14.70 -2.79 -9.41
N LEU A 76 -15.68 -2.79 -8.50
CA LEU A 76 -16.75 -3.78 -8.50
C LEU A 76 -17.63 -3.73 -9.77
N LYS A 77 -17.83 -2.52 -10.30
CA LYS A 77 -18.74 -2.31 -11.45
C LYS A 77 -18.14 -2.78 -12.77
N THR A 78 -16.85 -2.55 -12.98
CA THR A 78 -16.17 -2.78 -14.28
C THR A 78 -15.19 -3.92 -14.26
N GLY A 79 -14.69 -4.30 -13.08
CA GLY A 79 -13.59 -5.22 -12.90
C GLY A 79 -12.21 -4.63 -13.25
N HIS A 80 -12.13 -3.34 -13.57
CA HIS A 80 -10.86 -2.68 -13.88
C HIS A 80 -9.94 -2.69 -12.65
N LYS A 81 -8.69 -3.07 -12.86
CA LYS A 81 -7.64 -3.01 -11.85
C LYS A 81 -7.18 -1.56 -11.68
N VAL A 82 -7.32 -1.04 -10.47
CA VAL A 82 -7.08 0.37 -10.10
C VAL A 82 -5.66 0.58 -9.59
N GLY A 83 -5.12 -0.40 -8.90
CA GLY A 83 -3.83 -0.32 -8.24
C GLY A 83 -3.63 -1.43 -7.23
N ILE A 84 -2.70 -1.21 -6.32
CA ILE A 84 -2.39 -2.12 -5.22
C ILE A 84 -2.43 -1.39 -3.88
N THR A 85 -2.75 -2.13 -2.83
CA THR A 85 -2.66 -1.70 -1.43
C THR A 85 -2.20 -2.86 -0.55
N GLY A 86 -1.79 -2.57 0.67
CA GLY A 86 -1.38 -3.61 1.60
C GLY A 86 -0.60 -3.06 2.78
N PHE A 87 0.05 -3.95 3.49
CA PHE A 87 0.92 -3.59 4.61
C PHE A 87 1.98 -4.65 4.87
N CYS A 88 3.01 -4.24 5.61
CA CYS A 88 4.00 -5.13 6.22
C CYS A 88 3.90 -4.99 7.74
N LEU A 89 3.88 -6.11 8.46
CA LEU A 89 3.86 -6.08 9.92
C LEU A 89 5.29 -5.96 10.47
N ARG A 90 5.50 -4.97 11.34
CA ARG A 90 6.74 -4.77 12.07
C ARG A 90 6.44 -4.49 13.53
N ASN A 91 6.83 -5.42 14.41
CA ASN A 91 6.62 -5.27 15.86
C ASN A 91 5.14 -4.97 16.24
N GLY A 92 4.20 -5.60 15.54
CA GLY A 92 2.75 -5.42 15.80
C GLY A 92 2.13 -4.16 15.19
N VAL A 93 2.92 -3.34 14.47
CA VAL A 93 2.46 -2.16 13.73
C VAL A 93 2.39 -2.48 12.24
N ALA A 94 1.29 -2.14 11.60
CA ALA A 94 1.13 -2.30 10.16
C ALA A 94 1.64 -1.06 9.41
N GLU A 95 2.77 -1.20 8.72
CA GLU A 95 3.23 -0.19 7.77
C GLU A 95 2.42 -0.33 6.47
N VAL A 96 1.48 0.59 6.22
CA VAL A 96 0.60 0.56 5.07
C VAL A 96 1.23 1.19 3.84
N GLY A 97 0.87 0.69 2.65
CA GLY A 97 1.27 1.25 1.37
C GLY A 97 0.17 1.11 0.33
N PHE A 98 0.16 2.01 -0.63
CA PHE A 98 -0.76 1.97 -1.77
C PHE A 98 -0.15 2.68 -2.98
N MET A 99 -0.50 2.17 -4.16
CA MET A 99 -0.13 2.75 -5.46
C MET A 99 -1.32 2.61 -6.39
N LEU A 100 -1.73 3.69 -7.03
CA LEU A 100 -2.84 3.71 -7.97
C LEU A 100 -2.36 4.11 -9.36
N LEU A 101 -3.01 3.57 -10.39
CA LEU A 101 -2.83 4.05 -11.76
C LEU A 101 -3.36 5.50 -11.89
N PRO A 102 -2.65 6.38 -12.62
CA PRO A 102 -3.02 7.79 -12.72
C PRO A 102 -4.45 8.05 -13.25
N SER A 103 -4.94 7.17 -14.11
CA SER A 103 -6.31 7.25 -14.65
C SER A 103 -7.41 7.16 -13.59
N PHE A 104 -7.07 6.69 -12.39
CA PHE A 104 -8.02 6.57 -11.27
C PHE A 104 -7.79 7.60 -10.15
N TYR A 105 -6.86 8.54 -10.34
CA TYR A 105 -6.65 9.62 -9.37
C TYR A 105 -7.90 10.51 -9.25
N GLY A 106 -8.08 11.13 -8.10
CA GLY A 106 -9.19 12.05 -7.85
C GLY A 106 -10.55 11.42 -7.58
N ASN A 107 -10.68 10.09 -7.72
CA ASN A 107 -11.94 9.37 -7.48
C ASN A 107 -12.17 8.96 -6.02
N GLY A 108 -11.22 9.22 -5.12
CA GLY A 108 -11.29 8.82 -3.73
C GLY A 108 -10.97 7.35 -3.47
N TYR A 109 -10.49 6.62 -4.48
CA TYR A 109 -10.22 5.17 -4.38
C TYR A 109 -9.07 4.85 -3.41
N GLY A 110 -8.06 5.73 -3.32
CA GLY A 110 -6.98 5.57 -2.34
C GLY A 110 -7.50 5.57 -0.91
N THR A 111 -8.34 6.54 -0.57
CA THR A 111 -8.96 6.64 0.76
C THR A 111 -9.89 5.45 1.03
N GLU A 112 -10.77 5.12 0.07
CA GLU A 112 -11.74 4.04 0.23
C GLU A 112 -11.06 2.67 0.42
N SER A 113 -10.05 2.36 -0.39
CA SER A 113 -9.31 1.10 -0.27
C SER A 113 -8.50 1.01 1.03
N LEU A 114 -7.87 2.11 1.44
CA LEU A 114 -7.08 2.14 2.67
C LEU A 114 -7.96 1.98 3.92
N GLN A 115 -9.10 2.68 3.98
CA GLN A 115 -10.06 2.53 5.09
C GLN A 115 -10.58 1.10 5.19
N ALA A 116 -10.99 0.50 4.06
CA ALA A 116 -11.46 -0.88 4.04
C ALA A 116 -10.37 -1.88 4.47
N LEU A 117 -9.11 -1.66 4.08
CA LEU A 117 -7.97 -2.46 4.51
C LEU A 117 -7.77 -2.37 6.03
N ILE A 118 -7.81 -1.16 6.59
CA ILE A 118 -7.65 -0.90 8.02
C ILE A 118 -8.74 -1.60 8.83
N ASP A 119 -10.01 -1.38 8.45
CA ASP A 119 -11.17 -1.96 9.14
C ASP A 119 -11.12 -3.51 9.11
N TYR A 120 -10.77 -4.07 7.96
CA TYR A 120 -10.60 -5.51 7.83
C TYR A 120 -9.48 -6.03 8.72
N SER A 121 -8.34 -5.35 8.71
CA SER A 121 -7.15 -5.77 9.46
C SER A 121 -7.34 -5.67 10.95
N ALA A 122 -7.99 -4.61 11.43
CA ALA A 122 -8.38 -4.47 12.83
C ALA A 122 -9.32 -5.60 13.27
N LYS A 123 -10.34 -5.89 12.46
CA LYS A 123 -11.35 -6.90 12.77
C LYS A 123 -10.81 -8.34 12.72
N HIS A 124 -9.99 -8.66 11.71
CA HIS A 124 -9.61 -10.04 11.43
C HIS A 124 -8.24 -10.44 11.96
N PHE A 125 -7.35 -9.46 12.16
CA PHE A 125 -5.99 -9.68 12.66
C PHE A 125 -5.74 -9.02 14.02
N GLY A 126 -6.72 -8.24 14.54
CA GLY A 126 -6.58 -7.54 15.82
C GLY A 126 -5.56 -6.40 15.78
N LEU A 127 -5.30 -5.82 14.62
CA LEU A 127 -4.32 -4.74 14.47
C LEU A 127 -4.90 -3.44 15.04
N GLU A 128 -4.14 -2.81 15.95
CA GLU A 128 -4.53 -1.57 16.62
C GLU A 128 -3.67 -0.37 16.19
N GLY A 129 -2.52 -0.62 15.56
CA GLY A 129 -1.56 0.41 15.17
C GLY A 129 -1.18 0.32 13.70
N PHE A 130 -1.24 1.47 13.03
CA PHE A 130 -0.89 1.62 11.62
C PHE A 130 0.06 2.80 11.44
N MET A 131 1.01 2.65 10.53
CA MET A 131 1.91 3.73 10.14
C MET A 131 2.04 3.80 8.63
N ALA A 132 2.46 4.95 8.13
CA ALA A 132 2.83 5.14 6.74
C ALA A 132 4.02 6.09 6.64
N VAL A 133 4.87 5.84 5.67
CA VAL A 133 6.00 6.71 5.32
C VAL A 133 5.70 7.36 3.97
N VAL A 134 5.74 8.67 3.90
CA VAL A 134 5.46 9.44 2.68
C VAL A 134 6.62 10.37 2.40
N THR A 135 7.11 10.35 1.17
CA THR A 135 8.12 11.32 0.71
C THR A 135 7.54 12.73 0.71
N GLU A 136 8.29 13.67 1.22
CA GLU A 136 7.98 15.10 1.18
C GLU A 136 7.50 15.53 -0.22
N GLY A 137 6.39 16.27 -0.27
CA GLY A 137 5.79 16.77 -1.51
C GLY A 137 4.79 15.81 -2.17
N ASN A 138 4.63 14.56 -1.67
CA ASN A 138 3.61 13.64 -2.15
C ASN A 138 2.23 13.96 -1.53
N ILE A 139 1.69 15.11 -1.93
CA ILE A 139 0.43 15.66 -1.40
C ILE A 139 -0.75 14.71 -1.61
N GLY A 140 -0.74 13.92 -2.70
CA GLY A 140 -1.78 12.94 -2.99
C GLY A 140 -1.86 11.88 -1.88
N SER A 141 -0.72 11.30 -1.52
CA SER A 141 -0.63 10.29 -0.46
C SER A 141 -0.94 10.89 0.91
N GLU A 142 -0.44 12.09 1.22
CA GLU A 142 -0.74 12.77 2.49
C GLU A 142 -2.23 13.03 2.67
N LYS A 143 -2.94 13.46 1.61
CA LYS A 143 -4.39 13.65 1.63
C LYS A 143 -5.15 12.35 1.85
N VAL A 144 -4.72 11.26 1.24
CA VAL A 144 -5.32 9.93 1.45
C VAL A 144 -5.17 9.52 2.91
N LEU A 145 -3.98 9.65 3.48
CA LEU A 145 -3.71 9.30 4.87
C LEU A 145 -4.52 10.16 5.84
N ALA A 146 -4.53 11.48 5.68
CA ALA A 146 -5.29 12.39 6.53
C ALA A 146 -6.80 12.07 6.52
N LYS A 147 -7.37 11.82 5.32
CA LYS A 147 -8.78 11.43 5.17
C LYS A 147 -9.08 10.05 5.77
N SER A 148 -8.08 9.19 5.87
CA SER A 148 -8.20 7.85 6.47
C SER A 148 -7.96 7.85 7.98
N GLY A 149 -7.72 9.00 8.60
CA GLY A 149 -7.59 9.14 10.06
C GLY A 149 -6.15 9.10 10.57
N PHE A 150 -5.16 9.11 9.68
CA PHE A 150 -3.76 9.23 10.09
C PHE A 150 -3.40 10.68 10.46
N THR A 151 -2.48 10.83 11.38
CA THR A 151 -1.90 12.11 11.78
C THR A 151 -0.38 12.09 11.53
N LEU A 152 0.17 13.24 11.14
CA LEU A 152 1.61 13.41 11.02
C LEU A 152 2.25 13.29 12.40
N HIS A 153 3.14 12.33 12.57
CA HIS A 153 3.83 12.06 13.82
C HIS A 153 5.23 12.68 13.86
N ARG A 154 5.98 12.53 12.77
CA ARG A 154 7.38 12.94 12.71
C ARG A 154 7.80 13.22 11.27
N ILE A 155 8.70 14.17 11.09
CA ILE A 155 9.43 14.41 9.85
C ILE A 155 10.89 14.01 10.06
N VAL A 156 11.42 13.19 9.17
CA VAL A 156 12.84 12.79 9.17
C VAL A 156 13.50 13.50 7.98
N PRO A 157 14.29 14.57 8.21
CA PRO A 157 14.92 15.31 7.13
C PRO A 157 15.97 14.45 6.40
N ASP A 158 16.16 14.71 5.11
CA ASP A 158 17.18 14.06 4.28
C ASP A 158 17.17 12.52 4.35
N ALA A 159 15.99 11.92 4.57
CA ALA A 159 15.84 10.49 4.85
C ALA A 159 15.99 9.63 3.60
N TYR A 160 15.63 10.15 2.44
CA TYR A 160 15.58 9.39 1.20
C TYR A 160 16.05 10.21 0.00
N GLU A 161 16.64 9.53 -0.98
CA GLU A 161 17.13 10.15 -2.21
C GLU A 161 16.35 9.62 -3.43
N ILE A 162 15.88 10.54 -4.27
CA ILE A 162 15.23 10.24 -5.55
C ILE A 162 15.83 11.16 -6.61
N GLY A 163 16.35 10.59 -7.70
CA GLY A 163 16.93 11.37 -8.79
C GLY A 163 18.11 12.26 -8.36
N GLY A 164 18.86 11.86 -7.34
CA GLY A 164 19.97 12.64 -6.79
C GLY A 164 19.55 13.79 -5.87
N GLN A 165 18.25 13.97 -5.61
CA GLN A 165 17.73 14.95 -4.67
C GLN A 165 17.29 14.25 -3.37
N ARG A 166 17.66 14.85 -2.22
CA ARG A 166 17.24 14.37 -0.91
C ARG A 166 15.89 14.95 -0.52
N TYR A 167 15.07 14.08 0.08
CA TYR A 167 13.73 14.39 0.57
C TYR A 167 13.58 14.00 2.03
N ALA A 168 12.72 14.70 2.75
CA ALA A 168 12.29 14.26 4.05
C ALA A 168 11.26 13.11 3.93
N ASP A 169 11.26 12.23 4.93
CA ASP A 169 10.17 11.29 5.15
C ASP A 169 9.18 11.86 6.15
N HIS A 170 7.92 11.93 5.76
CA HIS A 170 6.81 12.26 6.63
C HIS A 170 6.20 10.96 7.18
N ILE A 171 6.36 10.75 8.49
CA ILE A 171 5.86 9.56 9.18
C ILE A 171 4.46 9.86 9.74
N TYR A 172 3.47 9.14 9.24
CA TYR A 172 2.08 9.22 9.68
C TYR A 172 1.73 8.02 10.54
N ILE A 173 0.90 8.22 11.55
CA ILE A 173 0.43 7.15 12.43
C ILE A 173 -1.08 7.22 12.63
N MET A 174 -1.68 6.05 12.92
CA MET A 174 -3.07 5.91 13.35
C MET A 174 -3.18 4.79 14.37
N GLY A 175 -3.99 5.01 15.40
CA GLY A 175 -4.24 4.03 16.46
C GLY A 175 -3.08 3.91 17.45
N ARG A 176 -2.95 2.73 18.07
CA ARG A 176 -2.00 2.48 19.15
C ARG A 176 -0.65 2.02 18.59
N ILE A 177 0.35 2.88 18.62
CA ILE A 177 1.73 2.55 18.33
C ILE A 177 2.45 2.23 19.64
N VAL A 178 2.91 0.99 19.79
CA VAL A 178 3.78 0.62 20.91
C VAL A 178 5.19 1.05 20.53
N THR A 179 5.70 2.08 21.19
CA THR A 179 7.08 2.58 21.05
C THR A 179 8.04 1.77 21.90
#